data_183023610e3015bd28d74f7d730c3132
#
_entry.id   183023610e3015bd28d74f7d730c3132
#
_cell.length_a   1.000
_cell.length_b   1.000
_cell.length_c   1.000
_cell.angle_alpha   90.00
_cell.angle_beta   90.00
_cell.angle_gamma   90.00
#
_symmetry.space_group_name_H-M   'P 1'
#
loop_
_entity.id
_entity.type
_entity.pdbx_description
1 polymer ?
#
loop_
_entity_poly.entity_id
_entity_poly.type
_entity_poly.pdbx_seq_one_letter_code
_entity_poly.pdbx_strand_id
1 'polypeptide(L)'
;MFIASCDYISIFNNNEWLKCYNETTTDVYIWTFKTKNIIVRDHKAFAYCEINKKTNSVTRVVEKDLISGDPGNDNMVIGSFWFRNAEDFIEAAETAIRNNDNVNGEHYIGNSLNHLIKKGKTVKVFEVDKWISFGDPFELDVYYYWESFFYNRYKTKSLK
;
A
#
# COMPACT_ATOMS: atom_id res chain seq x y z
N MET A 1 -13.97 5.89 5.04
CA MET A 1 -12.83 6.21 5.96
C MET A 1 -11.53 5.98 5.21
N PHE A 2 -10.51 6.81 5.44
CA PHE A 2 -9.17 6.62 4.87
C PHE A 2 -8.14 6.53 6.01
N ILE A 3 -7.27 5.53 5.95
CA ILE A 3 -6.17 5.31 6.90
C ILE A 3 -4.88 5.29 6.10
N ALA A 4 -3.86 6.01 6.53
CA ALA A 4 -2.55 6.04 5.87
C ALA A 4 -1.41 6.05 6.89
N SER A 5 -0.29 5.42 6.55
CA SER A 5 0.98 5.67 7.21
C SER A 5 1.45 7.11 6.98
N CYS A 6 2.32 7.60 7.85
CA CYS A 6 2.87 8.95 7.76
C CYS A 6 4.30 9.02 7.17
N ASP A 7 4.85 7.89 6.74
CA ASP A 7 6.26 7.68 6.44
C ASP A 7 6.54 7.45 4.95
N TYR A 8 5.68 7.96 4.06
CA TYR A 8 5.90 7.94 2.62
C TYR A 8 5.16 9.06 1.88
N ILE A 9 5.54 9.29 0.63
CA ILE A 9 4.78 10.08 -0.34
C ILE A 9 4.37 9.16 -1.50
N SER A 10 3.12 9.29 -1.96
CA SER A 10 2.65 8.66 -3.17
C SER A 10 2.19 9.69 -4.21
N ILE A 11 2.43 9.38 -5.49
CA ILE A 11 1.91 10.13 -6.62
C ILE A 11 0.95 9.21 -7.36
N PHE A 12 -0.23 9.69 -7.66
CA PHE A 12 -1.28 8.91 -8.32
C PHE A 12 -2.19 9.82 -9.16
N ASN A 13 -2.92 9.22 -10.09
CA ASN A 13 -3.89 9.92 -10.92
C ASN A 13 -5.20 10.14 -10.13
N ASN A 14 -5.50 11.39 -9.79
CA ASN A 14 -6.71 11.77 -9.05
C ASN A 14 -8.01 11.36 -9.78
N ASN A 15 -8.04 11.40 -11.12
CA ASN A 15 -9.24 11.02 -11.87
C ASN A 15 -9.49 9.49 -11.78
N GLU A 16 -8.43 8.69 -11.75
CA GLU A 16 -8.54 7.25 -11.55
C GLU A 16 -8.99 6.92 -10.13
N TRP A 17 -8.43 7.61 -9.14
CA TRP A 17 -8.90 7.47 -7.77
C TRP A 17 -10.38 7.85 -7.61
N LEU A 18 -10.82 8.96 -8.22
CA LEU A 18 -12.23 9.37 -8.17
C LEU A 18 -13.17 8.34 -8.80
N LYS A 19 -12.76 7.63 -9.86
CA LYS A 19 -13.54 6.51 -10.42
C LYS A 19 -13.67 5.36 -9.40
N CYS A 20 -12.56 4.98 -8.75
CA CYS A 20 -12.58 3.97 -7.69
C CYS A 20 -13.45 4.39 -6.51
N TYR A 21 -13.33 5.64 -6.06
CA TYR A 21 -14.12 6.18 -4.95
C TYR A 21 -15.63 6.15 -5.23
N ASN A 22 -16.04 6.48 -6.47
CA ASN A 22 -17.43 6.51 -6.90
C ASN A 22 -17.98 5.12 -7.25
N GLU A 23 -17.13 4.10 -7.44
CA GLU A 23 -17.57 2.73 -7.67
C GLU A 23 -18.23 2.16 -6.42
N THR A 24 -19.51 1.78 -6.50
CA THR A 24 -20.31 1.36 -5.33
C THR A 24 -20.16 -0.11 -4.94
N THR A 25 -19.49 -0.92 -5.79
CA THR A 25 -19.38 -2.38 -5.62
C THR A 25 -18.16 -2.83 -4.81
N THR A 26 -17.24 -1.92 -4.50
CA THR A 26 -16.03 -2.20 -3.74
C THR A 26 -16.15 -1.68 -2.31
N ASP A 27 -15.90 -2.55 -1.34
CA ASP A 27 -15.95 -2.21 0.10
C ASP A 27 -14.65 -1.59 0.58
N VAL A 28 -13.49 -2.09 0.10
CA VAL A 28 -12.16 -1.66 0.53
C VAL A 28 -11.23 -1.51 -0.65
N TYR A 29 -10.45 -0.42 -0.68
CA TYR A 29 -9.28 -0.28 -1.54
C TYR A 29 -8.01 -0.30 -0.72
N ILE A 30 -7.05 -1.17 -1.11
CA ILE A 30 -5.68 -1.20 -0.61
C ILE A 30 -4.80 -0.46 -1.61
N TRP A 31 -4.05 0.54 -1.15
CA TRP A 31 -3.12 1.25 -2.01
C TRP A 31 -1.84 0.45 -2.14
N THR A 32 -1.41 0.25 -3.38
CA THR A 32 -0.28 -0.62 -3.71
C THR A 32 0.67 0.03 -4.71
N PHE A 33 1.90 -0.47 -4.74
CA PHE A 33 2.92 -0.08 -5.69
C PHE A 33 3.69 -1.31 -6.19
N LYS A 34 4.10 -1.31 -7.48
CA LYS A 34 4.98 -2.34 -8.04
C LYS A 34 6.41 -1.84 -8.11
N THR A 35 7.30 -2.57 -7.46
CA THR A 35 8.68 -2.14 -7.24
C THR A 35 9.65 -2.53 -8.36
N LYS A 36 9.17 -3.08 -9.48
CA LYS A 36 9.99 -3.60 -10.60
C LYS A 36 11.09 -2.66 -11.12
N ASN A 37 10.93 -1.34 -10.92
CA ASN A 37 11.86 -0.32 -11.42
C ASN A 37 12.64 0.38 -10.31
N ILE A 38 12.56 -0.11 -9.07
CA ILE A 38 13.30 0.42 -7.93
C ILE A 38 13.98 -0.72 -7.17
N ILE A 39 15.02 -0.37 -6.43
CA ILE A 39 15.71 -1.32 -5.55
C ILE A 39 14.98 -1.33 -4.21
N VAL A 40 14.52 -2.51 -3.81
CA VAL A 40 13.98 -2.79 -2.48
C VAL A 40 15.00 -3.64 -1.73
N ARG A 41 15.43 -3.17 -0.56
CA ARG A 41 16.47 -3.85 0.25
C ARG A 41 16.01 -5.19 0.81
N ASP A 42 14.76 -5.22 1.27
CA ASP A 42 14.13 -6.43 1.80
C ASP A 42 12.64 -6.45 1.43
N HIS A 43 12.29 -7.27 0.47
CA HIS A 43 10.90 -7.46 0.07
C HIS A 43 10.03 -8.08 1.18
N LYS A 44 10.61 -8.82 2.12
CA LYS A 44 9.88 -9.40 3.26
C LYS A 44 9.57 -8.37 4.36
N ALA A 45 10.05 -7.14 4.23
CA ALA A 45 9.65 -6.06 5.12
C ALA A 45 8.21 -5.55 4.86
N PHE A 46 7.60 -5.93 3.73
CA PHE A 46 6.31 -5.41 3.26
C PHE A 46 5.22 -6.48 3.27
N ALA A 47 3.99 -6.02 3.01
CA ALA A 47 2.85 -6.87 2.69
C ALA A 47 2.58 -6.88 1.19
N TYR A 48 1.91 -7.93 0.71
CA TYR A 48 1.54 -8.09 -0.69
C TYR A 48 0.09 -8.56 -0.84
N CYS A 49 -0.58 -8.09 -1.90
CA CYS A 49 -1.93 -8.51 -2.26
C CYS A 49 -1.90 -9.56 -3.36
N GLU A 50 -2.44 -10.74 -3.07
CA GLU A 50 -2.76 -11.75 -4.08
C GLU A 50 -4.07 -11.39 -4.78
N ILE A 51 -4.08 -11.36 -6.12
CA ILE A 51 -5.21 -10.84 -6.90
C ILE A 51 -5.77 -11.94 -7.81
N ASN A 52 -7.07 -12.08 -7.82
CA ASN A 52 -7.78 -12.84 -8.85
C ASN A 52 -7.78 -12.03 -10.15
N LYS A 53 -7.03 -12.48 -11.16
CA LYS A 53 -6.86 -11.79 -12.46
C LYS A 53 -8.16 -11.62 -13.24
N LYS A 54 -9.20 -12.44 -12.98
CA LYS A 54 -10.49 -12.35 -13.69
C LYS A 54 -11.40 -11.28 -13.11
N THR A 55 -11.43 -11.15 -11.78
CA THR A 55 -12.32 -10.23 -11.05
C THR A 55 -11.62 -8.95 -10.60
N ASN A 56 -10.28 -8.92 -10.67
CA ASN A 56 -9.43 -7.87 -10.11
C ASN A 56 -9.65 -7.64 -8.60
N SER A 57 -10.11 -8.67 -7.89
CA SER A 57 -10.33 -8.61 -6.44
C SER A 57 -9.16 -9.25 -5.71
N VAL A 58 -8.83 -8.69 -4.54
CA VAL A 58 -7.84 -9.26 -3.62
C VAL A 58 -8.42 -10.54 -3.04
N THR A 59 -7.68 -11.63 -3.14
CA THR A 59 -8.03 -12.93 -2.57
C THR A 59 -7.38 -13.16 -1.22
N ARG A 60 -6.23 -12.54 -1.00
CA ARG A 60 -5.48 -12.61 0.25
C ARG A 60 -4.49 -11.47 0.36
N VAL A 61 -4.26 -10.99 1.57
CA VAL A 61 -3.13 -10.12 1.94
C VAL A 61 -2.14 -10.95 2.75
N VAL A 62 -0.87 -10.89 2.39
CA VAL A 62 0.23 -11.61 3.06
C VAL A 62 1.19 -10.58 3.64
N GLU A 63 1.36 -10.60 4.96
CA GLU A 63 2.26 -9.70 5.68
C GLU A 63 3.64 -10.34 5.84
N LYS A 64 4.68 -9.53 5.63
CA LYS A 64 6.07 -9.90 5.91
C LYS A 64 6.54 -11.18 5.22
N ASP A 65 5.93 -11.53 4.08
CA ASP A 65 6.34 -12.68 3.26
C ASP A 65 5.97 -12.46 1.79
N LEU A 66 6.57 -13.25 0.90
CA LEU A 66 6.40 -13.16 -0.55
C LEU A 66 5.21 -14.00 -1.01
N ILE A 67 4.53 -13.52 -2.05
CA ILE A 67 3.43 -14.27 -2.70
C ILE A 67 3.86 -14.92 -4.02
N SER A 68 5.02 -14.52 -4.57
CA SER A 68 5.55 -15.06 -5.82
C SER A 68 7.08 -15.07 -5.84
N GLY A 69 7.66 -15.62 -6.91
CA GLY A 69 9.09 -15.55 -7.19
C GLY A 69 9.52 -14.22 -7.84
N ASP A 70 8.60 -13.30 -8.08
CA ASP A 70 8.85 -12.00 -8.72
C ASP A 70 8.15 -10.86 -7.94
N PRO A 71 8.64 -10.56 -6.72
CA PRO A 71 8.01 -9.57 -5.84
C PRO A 71 8.01 -8.16 -6.42
N GLY A 72 8.86 -7.87 -7.39
CA GLY A 72 8.87 -6.58 -8.08
C GLY A 72 7.62 -6.31 -8.91
N ASN A 73 6.95 -7.34 -9.40
CA ASN A 73 5.69 -7.25 -10.13
C ASN A 73 4.45 -7.52 -9.27
N ASP A 74 4.63 -7.90 -8.01
CA ASP A 74 3.52 -8.08 -7.07
C ASP A 74 3.00 -6.75 -6.54
N ASN A 75 1.74 -6.72 -6.09
CA ASN A 75 1.11 -5.54 -5.53
C ASN A 75 1.53 -5.36 -4.07
N MET A 76 2.65 -4.67 -3.85
CA MET A 76 3.17 -4.31 -2.54
C MET A 76 2.25 -3.28 -1.86
N VAL A 77 1.84 -3.54 -0.63
CA VAL A 77 1.01 -2.62 0.17
C VAL A 77 1.87 -1.46 0.67
N ILE A 78 1.42 -0.23 0.43
CA ILE A 78 2.16 0.98 0.82
C ILE A 78 1.66 1.61 2.13
N GLY A 79 0.76 0.93 2.86
CA GLY A 79 0.27 1.40 4.16
C GLY A 79 -0.92 2.37 4.09
N SER A 80 -1.60 2.49 2.95
CA SER A 80 -2.86 3.23 2.82
C SER A 80 -4.03 2.32 2.47
N PHE A 81 -5.16 2.59 3.14
CA PHE A 81 -6.38 1.80 3.04
C PHE A 81 -7.60 2.73 3.01
N TRP A 82 -8.50 2.52 2.07
CA TRP A 82 -9.78 3.19 2.04
C TRP A 82 -10.91 2.19 2.27
N PHE A 83 -11.79 2.51 3.20
CA PHE A 83 -12.96 1.72 3.54
C PHE A 83 -14.22 2.51 3.19
N ARG A 84 -15.16 1.88 2.51
CA ARG A 84 -16.47 2.49 2.22
C ARG A 84 -17.22 2.76 3.51
N ASN A 85 -17.26 1.79 4.41
CA ASN A 85 -17.84 1.91 5.73
C ASN A 85 -16.73 1.76 6.80
N ALA A 86 -16.74 2.63 7.80
CA ALA A 86 -15.76 2.57 8.89
C ALA A 86 -15.93 1.31 9.75
N GLU A 87 -17.14 0.82 9.84
CA GLU A 87 -17.52 -0.39 10.56
C GLU A 87 -16.78 -1.63 10.03
N ASP A 88 -16.52 -1.70 8.72
CA ASP A 88 -15.74 -2.79 8.13
C ASP A 88 -14.31 -2.85 8.69
N PHE A 89 -13.68 -1.68 8.89
CA PHE A 89 -12.37 -1.63 9.54
C PHE A 89 -12.42 -2.07 10.99
N ILE A 90 -13.39 -1.56 11.76
CA ILE A 90 -13.56 -1.89 13.18
C ILE A 90 -13.75 -3.41 13.33
N GLU A 91 -14.66 -3.99 12.55
CA GLU A 91 -14.93 -5.43 12.56
C GLU A 91 -13.70 -6.27 12.21
N ALA A 92 -12.95 -5.87 11.18
CA ALA A 92 -11.72 -6.55 10.76
C ALA A 92 -10.67 -6.53 11.87
N ALA A 93 -10.42 -5.36 12.46
CA ALA A 93 -9.45 -5.16 13.51
C ALA A 93 -9.82 -5.93 14.80
N GLU A 94 -11.06 -5.82 15.26
CA GLU A 94 -11.53 -6.55 16.45
C GLU A 94 -11.47 -8.07 16.25
N THR A 95 -11.78 -8.54 15.03
CA THR A 95 -11.70 -9.97 14.71
C THR A 95 -10.26 -10.46 14.72
N ALA A 96 -9.33 -9.70 14.13
CA ALA A 96 -7.91 -10.04 14.15
C ALA A 96 -7.35 -10.08 15.59
N ILE A 97 -7.69 -9.09 16.42
CA ILE A 97 -7.27 -9.04 17.83
C ILE A 97 -7.83 -10.23 18.61
N ARG A 98 -9.14 -10.51 18.48
CA ARG A 98 -9.82 -11.61 19.18
C ARG A 98 -9.26 -12.98 18.83
N ASN A 99 -8.88 -13.17 17.56
CA ASN A 99 -8.28 -14.42 17.08
C ASN A 99 -6.77 -14.49 17.31
N ASN A 100 -6.16 -13.43 17.87
CA ASN A 100 -4.72 -13.28 18.02
C ASN A 100 -3.96 -13.44 16.68
N ASP A 101 -4.58 -12.97 15.58
CA ASP A 101 -3.99 -12.98 14.25
C ASP A 101 -2.93 -11.87 14.16
N ASN A 102 -1.70 -12.23 14.46
CA ASN A 102 -0.54 -11.34 14.41
C ASN A 102 0.58 -11.93 13.56
N VAL A 103 1.49 -11.08 13.11
CA VAL A 103 2.73 -11.46 12.44
C VAL A 103 3.88 -10.86 13.24
N ASN A 104 4.79 -11.70 13.73
CA ASN A 104 5.90 -11.29 14.60
C ASN A 104 5.46 -10.50 15.85
N GLY A 105 4.28 -10.80 16.41
CA GLY A 105 3.74 -10.15 17.60
C GLY A 105 2.99 -8.83 17.34
N GLU A 106 2.81 -8.43 16.07
CA GLU A 106 2.13 -7.20 15.67
C GLU A 106 0.85 -7.50 14.88
N HIS A 107 -0.20 -6.71 15.11
CA HIS A 107 -1.43 -6.73 14.33
C HIS A 107 -1.34 -5.73 13.17
N TYR A 108 -1.46 -6.22 11.94
CA TYR A 108 -1.42 -5.39 10.74
C TYR A 108 -2.81 -5.21 10.13
N ILE A 109 -3.10 -3.99 9.65
CA ILE A 109 -4.37 -3.69 8.97
C ILE A 109 -4.52 -4.60 7.75
N GLY A 110 -3.47 -4.77 6.93
CA GLY A 110 -3.51 -5.62 5.75
C GLY A 110 -3.93 -7.06 6.09
N ASN A 111 -3.33 -7.65 7.13
CA ASN A 111 -3.69 -9.00 7.56
C ASN A 111 -5.15 -9.10 8.04
N SER A 112 -5.65 -8.08 8.75
CA SER A 112 -7.03 -8.06 9.24
C SER A 112 -8.07 -8.09 8.11
N LEU A 113 -7.73 -7.57 6.91
CA LEU A 113 -8.63 -7.57 5.75
C LEU A 113 -8.96 -8.98 5.24
N ASN A 114 -8.14 -9.99 5.56
CA ASN A 114 -8.42 -11.37 5.23
C ASN A 114 -9.75 -11.87 5.86
N HIS A 115 -10.16 -11.29 7.00
CA HIS A 115 -11.47 -11.59 7.61
C HIS A 115 -12.62 -11.04 6.78
N LEU A 116 -12.48 -9.84 6.25
CA LEU A 116 -13.48 -9.23 5.37
C LEU A 116 -13.62 -10.01 4.06
N ILE A 117 -12.48 -10.40 3.46
CA ILE A 117 -12.45 -11.22 2.24
C ILE A 117 -13.19 -12.55 2.49
N LYS A 118 -12.92 -13.24 3.61
CA LYS A 118 -13.61 -14.49 3.98
C LYS A 118 -15.10 -14.31 4.19
N LYS A 119 -15.57 -13.11 4.57
CA LYS A 119 -16.99 -12.74 4.71
C LYS A 119 -17.65 -12.35 3.39
N GLY A 120 -16.93 -12.36 2.28
CA GLY A 120 -17.44 -12.02 0.95
C GLY A 120 -17.42 -10.52 0.63
N LYS A 121 -16.73 -9.69 1.42
CA LYS A 121 -16.50 -8.28 1.09
C LYS A 121 -15.58 -8.15 -0.11
N THR A 122 -15.86 -7.19 -0.96
CA THR A 122 -15.06 -6.91 -2.15
C THR A 122 -13.90 -5.99 -1.81
N VAL A 123 -12.69 -6.54 -1.84
CA VAL A 123 -11.44 -5.81 -1.63
C VAL A 123 -10.71 -5.72 -2.96
N LYS A 124 -10.28 -4.52 -3.36
CA LYS A 124 -9.50 -4.28 -4.58
C LYS A 124 -8.23 -3.51 -4.26
N VAL A 125 -7.30 -3.47 -5.21
CA VAL A 125 -6.12 -2.62 -5.13
C VAL A 125 -6.33 -1.33 -5.92
N PHE A 126 -5.69 -0.25 -5.42
CA PHE A 126 -5.44 0.96 -6.16
C PHE A 126 -3.93 1.13 -6.30
N GLU A 127 -3.40 0.94 -7.53
CA GLU A 127 -1.97 1.04 -7.81
C GLU A 127 -1.58 2.51 -8.00
N VAL A 128 -0.59 2.99 -7.24
CA VAL A 128 -0.06 4.36 -7.37
C VAL A 128 1.04 4.41 -8.41
N ASP A 129 1.22 5.59 -9.06
CA ASP A 129 2.23 5.80 -10.11
C ASP A 129 3.65 5.83 -9.54
N LYS A 130 3.83 6.44 -8.35
CA LYS A 130 5.10 6.53 -7.63
C LYS A 130 4.89 6.38 -6.13
N TRP A 131 5.90 5.80 -5.50
CA TRP A 131 5.99 5.68 -4.06
C TRP A 131 7.43 5.99 -3.62
N ILE A 132 7.56 6.84 -2.60
CA ILE A 132 8.82 7.25 -2.01
C ILE A 132 8.70 6.99 -0.52
N SER A 133 9.50 6.06 0.01
CA SER A 133 9.51 5.71 1.42
C SER A 133 10.43 6.63 2.22
N PHE A 134 10.04 6.87 3.47
CA PHE A 134 10.83 7.51 4.52
C PHE A 134 10.85 6.63 5.78
N GLY A 135 10.52 5.34 5.62
CA GLY A 135 10.31 4.40 6.73
C GLY A 135 11.60 4.03 7.49
N ASP A 136 12.78 4.36 6.92
CA ASP A 136 14.03 4.26 7.65
C ASP A 136 14.94 5.49 7.41
N PRO A 137 15.91 5.76 8.31
CA PRO A 137 16.81 6.91 8.18
C PRO A 137 17.61 6.94 6.86
N PHE A 138 17.98 5.78 6.33
CA PHE A 138 18.71 5.70 5.07
C PHE A 138 17.85 6.16 3.88
N GLU A 139 16.58 5.75 3.83
CA GLU A 139 15.65 6.17 2.78
C GLU A 139 15.43 7.69 2.83
N LEU A 140 15.30 8.24 4.03
CA LEU A 140 15.17 9.68 4.24
C LEU A 140 16.42 10.45 3.80
N ASP A 141 17.63 9.96 4.12
CA ASP A 141 18.89 10.56 3.69
C ASP A 141 19.04 10.53 2.16
N VAL A 142 18.65 9.43 1.51
CA VAL A 142 18.64 9.32 0.04
C VAL A 142 17.66 10.33 -0.57
N TYR A 143 16.48 10.52 0.04
CA TYR A 143 15.53 11.53 -0.40
C TYR A 143 16.13 12.94 -0.31
N TYR A 144 16.71 13.34 0.82
CA TYR A 144 17.34 14.65 1.01
C TYR A 144 18.53 14.89 0.06
N TYR A 145 19.30 13.84 -0.23
CA TYR A 145 20.39 13.92 -1.22
C TYR A 145 19.83 14.33 -2.59
N TRP A 146 18.78 13.64 -3.08
CA TRP A 146 18.19 13.94 -4.38
C TRP A 146 17.44 15.26 -4.40
N GLU A 147 16.73 15.59 -3.36
CA GLU A 147 16.04 16.88 -3.22
C GLU A 147 17.04 18.04 -3.35
N SER A 148 18.16 17.98 -2.60
CA SER A 148 19.23 18.96 -2.65
C SER A 148 19.87 19.07 -4.03
N PHE A 149 20.13 17.91 -4.68
CA PHE A 149 20.69 17.88 -6.03
C PHE A 149 19.77 18.57 -7.04
N PHE A 150 18.51 18.25 -7.06
CA PHE A 150 17.57 18.87 -8.00
C PHE A 150 17.30 20.33 -7.70
N TYR A 151 17.20 20.71 -6.43
CA TYR A 151 17.04 22.10 -6.01
C TYR A 151 18.20 22.98 -6.49
N ASN A 152 19.44 22.55 -6.28
CA ASN A 152 20.63 23.27 -6.72
C ASN A 152 20.73 23.37 -8.24
N ARG A 153 20.37 22.29 -8.95
CA ARG A 153 20.33 22.28 -10.42
C ARG A 153 19.26 23.21 -10.99
N TYR A 154 18.13 23.35 -10.30
CA TYR A 154 17.06 24.28 -10.71
C TYR A 154 17.48 25.73 -10.53
N LYS A 155 18.08 26.08 -9.42
CA LYS A 155 18.64 27.43 -9.17
C LYS A 155 19.66 27.83 -10.22
N THR A 156 20.57 26.94 -10.61
CA THR A 156 21.60 27.24 -11.61
C THR A 156 21.03 27.47 -13.02
N LYS A 157 19.86 26.94 -13.34
CA LYS A 157 19.17 27.18 -14.63
C LYS A 157 18.37 28.48 -14.67
N SER A 158 17.89 28.98 -13.54
CA SER A 158 17.16 30.24 -13.44
C SER A 158 18.06 31.48 -13.40
N LEU A 159 19.39 31.32 -13.39
CA LEU A 159 20.37 32.40 -13.41
C LEU A 159 21.04 32.56 -14.80
N LYS A 160 20.58 31.84 -15.81
CA LYS A 160 20.96 32.00 -17.22
C LYS A 160 19.74 32.47 -18.05
#